data_881cc7d2a1452a3146d536436a874303
#
_entry.id   881cc7d2a1452a3146d536436a874303
#
_cell.length_a   1.000
_cell.length_b   1.000
_cell.length_c   1.000
_cell.angle_alpha   90.00
_cell.angle_beta   90.00
_cell.angle_gamma   90.00
#
_symmetry.space_group_name_H-M   'P 1'
#
loop_
_entity.id
_entity.type
_entity.pdbx_description
1 polymer ?
#
loop_
_entity_poly.entity_id
_entity_poly.type
_entity_poly.pdbx_seq_one_letter_code
_entity_poly.pdbx_strand_id
1 'polypeptide(L)' 'MKKIRFRFCPTLKKKVSYVDEYEVLTNGNGRDKAIGEGTCSHNCPLKGTCKFAKIPINHFL' A
#
# COMPACT_ATOMS: atom_id res chain seq x y z
N MET A 1 -7.65 7.61 -5.43
CA MET A 1 -8.39 6.34 -5.24
C MET A 1 -7.97 5.66 -3.97
N LYS A 2 -8.90 5.05 -3.29
CA LYS A 2 -8.65 4.30 -2.05
C LYS A 2 -9.09 2.87 -2.22
N LYS A 3 -8.26 1.93 -1.76
CA LYS A 3 -8.57 0.51 -1.87
C LYS A 3 -8.04 -0.22 -0.66
N ILE A 4 -8.81 -1.16 -0.12
CA ILE A 4 -8.36 -1.97 1.01
C ILE A 4 -7.78 -3.25 0.46
N ARG A 5 -6.56 -3.57 0.89
CA ARG A 5 -5.87 -4.81 0.51
C ARG A 5 -5.34 -5.51 1.75
N PHE A 6 -5.16 -6.81 1.63
CA PHE A 6 -4.53 -7.62 2.66
C PHE A 6 -3.13 -8.00 2.22
N ARG A 7 -2.17 -7.81 3.10
CA ARG A 7 -0.78 -8.18 2.85
C ARG A 7 -0.25 -8.98 4.03
N PHE A 8 0.68 -9.87 3.75
CA PHE A 8 1.32 -10.65 4.80
C PHE A 8 2.30 -9.77 5.58
N CYS A 9 2.15 -9.73 6.91
CA CYS A 9 3.07 -9.03 7.78
C CYS A 9 4.07 -10.02 8.36
N PRO A 10 5.36 -9.93 8.00
CA PRO A 10 6.37 -10.86 8.50
C PRO A 10 6.63 -10.72 10.00
N THR A 11 6.40 -9.53 10.55
CA THR A 11 6.58 -9.29 11.98
C THR A 11 5.52 -10.03 12.82
N LEU A 12 4.27 -9.99 12.37
CA LEU A 12 3.16 -10.65 13.05
C LEU A 12 2.88 -12.04 12.51
N LYS A 13 3.51 -12.42 11.41
CA LYS A 13 3.33 -13.71 10.72
C LYS A 13 1.87 -13.99 10.37
N LYS A 14 1.14 -12.95 9.96
CA LYS A 14 -0.27 -13.06 9.55
C LYS A 14 -0.62 -11.99 8.54
N LYS A 15 -1.75 -12.16 7.87
CA LYS A 15 -2.26 -11.14 6.95
C LYS A 15 -2.86 -9.99 7.75
N VAL A 16 -2.55 -8.78 7.33
CA VAL A 16 -3.09 -7.55 7.92
C VAL A 16 -3.68 -6.68 6.83
N SER A 17 -4.61 -5.80 7.21
CA SER A 17 -5.24 -4.90 6.25
C SER A 17 -4.38 -3.69 5.99
N TYR A 18 -4.39 -3.25 4.72
CA TYR A 18 -3.74 -2.01 4.28
C TYR A 18 -4.73 -1.17 3.53
N VAL A 19 -4.64 0.14 3.72
CA VAL A 19 -5.40 1.10 2.91
C VAL A 19 -4.43 1.68 1.89
N ASP A 20 -4.67 1.36 0.62
CA ASP A 20 -3.89 1.89 -0.50
C ASP A 20 -4.54 3.17 -0.98
N GLU A 21 -3.83 4.29 -0.91
CA GLU A 21 -4.22 5.57 -1.49
C GLU A 21 -3.29 5.88 -2.66
N TYR A 22 -3.86 6.03 -3.85
CA TYR A 22 -3.06 6.26 -5.04
C TYR A 22 -3.84 7.05 -6.08
N GLU A 23 -3.11 7.65 -7.00
CA GLU A 23 -3.68 8.29 -8.18
C GLU A 23 -3.26 7.53 -9.41
N VAL A 24 -4.17 7.44 -10.37
CA VAL A 24 -3.90 6.84 -11.67
C VAL A 24 -3.53 7.94 -12.65
N LEU A 25 -2.31 7.89 -13.14
CA LEU A 25 -1.81 8.85 -14.12
C LEU A 25 -1.78 8.20 -15.49
N THR A 26 -2.47 8.81 -16.45
CA THR A 26 -2.46 8.37 -17.83
C THR A 26 -1.31 9.07 -18.53
N ASN A 27 -0.32 8.31 -19.02
CA ASN A 27 0.72 8.88 -19.83
C ASN A 27 0.36 8.73 -21.32
N GLY A 28 1.03 9.48 -22.19
CA GLY A 28 0.73 9.52 -23.62
C GLY A 28 0.98 8.20 -24.36
N ASN A 29 1.50 7.18 -23.71
CA ASN A 29 1.83 5.87 -24.31
C ASN A 29 0.73 4.84 -24.10
N GLY A 30 -0.43 5.24 -23.57
CA GLY A 30 -1.54 4.32 -23.36
C GLY A 30 -1.43 3.41 -22.15
N ARG A 31 -0.43 3.61 -21.31
CA ARG A 31 -0.28 2.87 -20.06
C ARG A 31 -0.58 3.77 -18.88
N ASP A 32 -1.46 3.29 -18.01
CA ASP A 32 -1.76 3.99 -16.77
C ASP A 32 -0.76 3.57 -15.70
N LYS A 33 -0.40 4.52 -14.85
CA LYS A 33 0.53 4.30 -13.77
C LYS A 33 -0.13 4.68 -12.45
N ALA A 34 -0.04 3.80 -11.46
CA ALA A 34 -0.54 4.08 -10.12
C ALA A 34 0.62 4.60 -9.26
N ILE A 35 0.41 5.76 -8.64
CA ILE A 35 1.40 6.38 -7.74
C ILE A 35 0.71 6.78 -6.45
N GLY A 36 1.28 6.34 -5.34
CA GLY A 36 0.75 6.64 -4.02
C GLY A 36 1.46 5.85 -2.96
N GLU A 37 0.74 5.50 -1.91
CA GLU A 37 1.28 4.65 -0.86
C GLU A 37 0.19 3.85 -0.17
N GLY A 38 0.56 2.66 0.32
CA GLY A 38 -0.29 1.83 1.16
C GLY A 38 0.10 2.02 2.62
N THR A 39 -0.90 2.21 3.47
CA THR A 39 -0.69 2.39 4.91
C THR A 39 -1.32 1.24 5.66
N CYS A 40 -0.57 0.66 6.60
CA CYS A 40 -1.08 -0.40 7.44
C CYS A 40 -2.18 0.14 8.36
N SER A 41 -3.37 -0.44 8.27
CA SER A 41 -4.50 -0.06 9.11
C SER A 41 -4.69 -1.00 10.31
N HIS A 42 -3.86 -2.04 10.41
CA HIS A 42 -3.94 -2.97 11.53
C HIS A 42 -3.45 -2.30 12.81
N ASN A 43 -4.21 -2.50 13.90
CA ASN A 43 -3.83 -1.97 15.21
C ASN A 43 -2.69 -2.82 15.81
N CYS A 44 -1.47 -2.41 15.53
CA CYS A 44 -0.27 -3.13 15.95
C CYS A 44 0.54 -2.26 16.90
N PRO A 45 1.02 -2.80 18.03
CA PRO A 45 1.84 -2.02 18.97
C PRO A 45 3.17 -1.54 18.37
N LEU A 46 3.64 -2.21 17.31
CA LEU A 46 4.89 -1.84 16.64
C LEU A 46 4.68 -0.89 15.45
N LYS A 47 3.45 -0.40 15.25
CA LYS A 47 3.10 0.40 14.09
C LYS A 47 3.99 1.63 13.90
N GLY A 48 4.39 2.28 14.98
CA GLY A 48 5.24 3.47 14.93
C GLY A 48 6.68 3.19 14.52
N THR A 49 7.15 1.96 14.66
CA THR A 49 8.53 1.56 14.35
C THR A 49 8.65 0.57 13.22
N CYS A 50 7.52 0.06 12.74
CA CYS A 50 7.48 -0.96 11.69
C CYS A 50 7.78 -0.35 10.32
N LYS A 51 8.84 -0.83 9.67
CA LYS A 51 9.21 -0.36 8.32
C LYS A 51 8.19 -0.73 7.26
N PHE A 52 7.31 -1.67 7.54
CA PHE A 52 6.25 -2.09 6.62
C PHE A 52 4.94 -1.33 6.83
N ALA A 53 4.91 -0.36 7.75
CA ALA A 53 3.70 0.42 8.01
C ALA A 53 3.25 1.24 6.79
N LYS A 54 4.20 1.65 5.96
CA LYS A 54 3.94 2.35 4.70
C LYS A 54 4.71 1.68 3.57
N ILE A 55 4.02 1.43 2.48
CA ILE A 55 4.59 0.80 1.29
C ILE A 55 4.33 1.71 0.10
N PRO A 56 5.37 2.12 -0.64
CA PRO A 56 5.17 2.97 -1.81
C PRO A 56 4.46 2.21 -2.93
N ILE A 57 3.57 2.90 -3.62
CA ILE A 57 2.88 2.37 -4.79
C ILE A 57 3.40 3.14 -6.00
N ASN A 58 4.05 2.42 -6.90
CA ASN A 58 4.63 3.02 -8.11
C ASN A 58 4.80 1.90 -9.13
N HIS A 59 3.72 1.62 -9.87
CA HIS A 59 3.75 0.56 -10.86
C HIS A 59 2.77 0.86 -11.98
N PHE A 60 3.00 0.23 -13.12
CA PHE A 60 2.08 0.30 -14.25
C PHE A 60 0.91 -0.66 -14.03
N LEU A 61 -0.25 -0.23 -14.45
CA LEU A 61 -1.46 -1.04 -14.38
C LEU A 61 -1.60 -1.96 -15.60
#